data_eb2e0e01ced881ce16bfe4f2df525aca
#
_entry.id   eb2e0e01ced881ce16bfe4f2df525aca
#
_cell.length_a   1.000
_cell.length_b   1.000
_cell.length_c   1.000
_cell.angle_alpha   90.00
_cell.angle_beta   90.00
_cell.angle_gamma   90.00
#
_symmetry.space_group_name_H-M   'P 1'
#
loop_
_entity.id
_entity.type
_entity.pdbx_description
1 polymer ?
#
loop_
_entity_poly.entity_id
_entity_poly.type
_entity_poly.pdbx_seq_one_letter_code
_entity_poly.pdbx_strand_id
1 'polypeptide(L)'
;VCNLSCSFCPLTKRAKSFLDEEKFVHILNEVSPCTDYIYLHLMGEPLLNPGLEVFLDEAYKRGIKVNITTNGTLLKKNKEILLNAKSLRQVNISLHSFEANDSKITFEEYFNDVLSFIDEVNRTTDIICSMRLWNFDGEKTKGENELNEKITKLINMKFGYEDDVMK
;
A
#
# COMPACT_ATOMS: atom_id res chain seq x y z
N VAL A 1 12.62 4.49 -5.70
CA VAL A 1 12.22 5.89 -5.38
C VAL A 1 11.05 5.87 -4.41
N CYS A 2 11.00 6.82 -3.45
CA CYS A 2 9.86 7.06 -2.59
C CYS A 2 9.60 8.58 -2.53
N ASN A 3 8.34 8.97 -2.39
CA ASN A 3 7.94 10.38 -2.21
C ASN A 3 7.93 10.82 -0.75
N LEU A 4 8.18 9.91 0.19
CA LEU A 4 8.29 10.17 1.61
C LEU A 4 9.71 9.89 2.12
N SER A 5 10.01 10.41 3.32
CA SER A 5 11.28 10.23 4.04
C SER A 5 11.02 9.85 5.50
N CYS A 6 10.30 8.72 5.68
CA CYS A 6 9.88 8.27 7.01
C CYS A 6 11.07 8.11 7.96
N SER A 7 10.93 8.61 9.20
CA SER A 7 11.98 8.58 10.22
C SER A 7 12.46 7.17 10.59
N PHE A 8 11.60 6.17 10.45
CA PHE A 8 11.90 4.75 10.69
C PHE A 8 12.47 4.01 9.47
N CYS A 9 12.49 4.64 8.28
CA CYS A 9 12.94 3.98 7.06
C CYS A 9 14.47 3.83 7.08
N PRO A 10 15.04 2.60 6.88
CA PRO A 10 16.48 2.38 6.91
C PRO A 10 17.21 2.89 5.67
N LEU A 11 16.78 3.93 5.05
CA LEU A 11 17.30 4.58 3.84
C LEU A 11 18.35 3.78 3.06
N THR A 12 18.29 3.77 1.76
CA THR A 12 19.30 3.11 0.92
C THR A 12 20.36 4.09 0.45
N LYS A 13 21.62 3.62 0.39
CA LYS A 13 22.74 4.35 -0.26
C LYS A 13 22.75 4.18 -1.77
N ARG A 14 21.85 3.37 -2.34
CA ARG A 14 21.73 3.16 -3.78
C ARG A 14 21.26 4.42 -4.49
N ALA A 15 21.71 4.64 -5.71
CA ALA A 15 21.17 5.69 -6.57
C ALA A 15 19.65 5.50 -6.76
N LYS A 16 18.92 6.61 -6.71
CA LYS A 16 17.46 6.58 -6.92
C LYS A 16 17.18 6.22 -8.38
N SER A 17 16.47 5.13 -8.60
CA SER A 17 16.05 4.68 -9.93
C SER A 17 14.69 3.99 -9.85
N PHE A 18 13.98 3.97 -10.96
CA PHE A 18 12.83 3.09 -11.15
C PHE A 18 13.30 1.78 -11.79
N LEU A 19 12.63 0.70 -11.46
CA LEU A 19 12.72 -0.53 -12.22
C LEU A 19 12.03 -0.30 -13.56
N ASP A 20 12.70 -0.63 -14.66
CA ASP A 20 12.14 -0.55 -16.01
C ASP A 20 11.39 -1.84 -16.39
N GLU A 21 10.63 -1.77 -17.47
CA GLU A 21 9.81 -2.87 -17.96
C GLU A 21 10.65 -4.10 -18.35
N GLU A 22 11.75 -3.90 -19.07
CA GLU A 22 12.61 -5.00 -19.55
C GLU A 22 13.14 -5.82 -18.38
N LYS A 23 13.69 -5.14 -17.36
CA LYS A 23 14.18 -5.81 -16.14
C LYS A 23 13.06 -6.47 -15.35
N PHE A 24 11.88 -5.84 -15.28
CA PHE A 24 10.74 -6.43 -14.57
C PHE A 24 10.27 -7.71 -15.27
N VAL A 25 10.14 -7.68 -16.59
CA VAL A 25 9.78 -8.86 -17.41
C VAL A 25 10.82 -9.97 -17.26
N HIS A 26 12.11 -9.62 -17.29
CA HIS A 26 13.17 -10.61 -17.03
C HIS A 26 13.00 -11.27 -15.66
N ILE A 27 12.81 -10.48 -14.60
CA ILE A 27 12.55 -11.03 -13.24
C ILE A 27 11.31 -11.94 -13.24
N LEU A 28 10.21 -11.52 -13.86
CA LEU A 28 9.00 -12.34 -13.93
C LEU A 28 9.24 -13.68 -14.61
N ASN A 29 10.01 -13.70 -15.69
CA ASN A 29 10.34 -14.94 -16.40
C ASN A 29 11.14 -15.90 -15.52
N GLU A 30 12.06 -15.39 -14.71
CA GLU A 30 12.89 -16.19 -13.81
C GLU A 30 12.08 -16.74 -12.62
N VAL A 31 11.13 -15.96 -12.09
CA VAL A 31 10.40 -16.35 -10.87
C VAL A 31 9.11 -17.12 -11.14
N SER A 32 8.49 -16.94 -12.30
CA SER A 32 7.19 -17.56 -12.62
C SER A 32 7.16 -19.09 -12.55
N PRO A 33 8.26 -19.85 -12.80
CA PRO A 33 8.24 -21.28 -12.56
C PRO A 33 8.25 -21.69 -11.09
N CYS A 34 8.54 -20.75 -10.17
CA CYS A 34 8.79 -21.05 -8.76
C CYS A 34 7.76 -20.43 -7.81
N THR A 35 6.92 -19.49 -8.27
CA THR A 35 5.96 -18.81 -7.40
C THR A 35 4.75 -18.28 -8.17
N ASP A 36 3.59 -18.31 -7.51
CA ASP A 36 2.35 -17.71 -8.00
C ASP A 36 2.18 -16.26 -7.55
N TYR A 37 3.09 -15.75 -6.71
CA TYR A 37 2.95 -14.42 -6.07
C TYR A 37 4.23 -13.63 -6.09
N ILE A 38 4.10 -12.32 -6.37
CA ILE A 38 5.17 -11.36 -6.14
C ILE A 38 4.71 -10.21 -5.25
N TYR A 39 5.68 -9.54 -4.63
CA TYR A 39 5.43 -8.44 -3.71
C TYR A 39 6.20 -7.20 -4.18
N LEU A 40 5.46 -6.14 -4.52
CA LEU A 40 6.03 -4.82 -4.77
C LEU A 40 6.06 -4.05 -3.46
N HIS A 41 7.21 -4.11 -2.76
CA HIS A 41 7.31 -3.55 -1.42
C HIS A 41 8.76 -3.26 -0.96
N LEU A 42 8.93 -2.98 0.34
CA LEU A 42 10.13 -2.68 1.09
C LEU A 42 10.60 -1.25 0.92
N MET A 43 11.57 -1.00 0.05
CA MET A 43 12.25 0.29 -0.03
C MET A 43 11.83 1.03 -1.28
N GLY A 44 10.91 1.94 -1.12
CA GLY A 44 10.35 2.73 -2.21
C GLY A 44 8.83 2.83 -2.12
N GLU A 45 8.24 3.49 -3.10
CA GLU A 45 6.79 3.59 -3.27
C GLU A 45 6.40 3.04 -4.65
N PRO A 46 5.77 1.85 -4.72
CA PRO A 46 5.40 1.23 -6.00
C PRO A 46 4.51 2.11 -6.88
N LEU A 47 3.60 2.87 -6.26
CA LEU A 47 2.67 3.74 -6.99
C LEU A 47 3.34 4.96 -7.64
N LEU A 48 4.64 5.19 -7.39
CA LEU A 48 5.44 6.18 -8.11
C LEU A 48 5.98 5.67 -9.44
N ASN A 49 6.07 4.33 -9.62
CA ASN A 49 6.67 3.78 -10.82
C ASN A 49 5.77 4.05 -12.03
N PRO A 50 6.24 4.76 -13.05
CA PRO A 50 5.44 5.06 -14.25
C PRO A 50 5.07 3.80 -15.06
N GLY A 51 5.81 2.70 -14.89
CA GLY A 51 5.55 1.41 -15.52
C GLY A 51 4.60 0.49 -14.72
N LEU A 52 3.98 0.96 -13.63
CA LEU A 52 3.18 0.11 -12.75
C LEU A 52 2.08 -0.65 -13.49
N GLU A 53 1.34 0.02 -14.38
CA GLU A 53 0.27 -0.60 -15.16
C GLU A 53 0.81 -1.76 -16.01
N VAL A 54 1.91 -1.52 -16.73
CA VAL A 54 2.58 -2.53 -17.54
C VAL A 54 3.05 -3.70 -16.67
N PHE A 55 3.58 -3.43 -15.48
CA PHE A 55 4.01 -4.48 -14.55
C PHE A 55 2.86 -5.38 -14.11
N LEU A 56 1.71 -4.80 -13.83
CA LEU A 56 0.53 -5.55 -13.44
C LEU A 56 0.00 -6.41 -14.61
N ASP A 57 0.02 -5.88 -15.84
CA ASP A 57 -0.38 -6.62 -17.03
C ASP A 57 0.58 -7.77 -17.35
N GLU A 58 1.90 -7.54 -17.26
CA GLU A 58 2.91 -8.57 -17.51
C GLU A 58 2.86 -9.70 -16.45
N ALA A 59 2.54 -9.37 -15.19
CA ALA A 59 2.29 -10.35 -14.16
C ALA A 59 1.03 -11.17 -14.48
N TYR A 60 -0.05 -10.52 -14.92
CA TYR A 60 -1.28 -11.21 -15.32
C TYR A 60 -1.08 -12.20 -16.46
N LYS A 61 -0.34 -11.80 -17.51
CA LYS A 61 -0.01 -12.67 -18.66
C LYS A 61 0.70 -13.96 -18.26
N ARG A 62 1.40 -13.95 -17.11
CA ARG A 62 2.14 -15.11 -16.57
C ARG A 62 1.41 -15.84 -15.44
N GLY A 63 0.17 -15.46 -15.14
CA GLY A 63 -0.61 -16.03 -14.05
C GLY A 63 -0.13 -15.65 -12.65
N ILE A 64 0.78 -14.67 -12.53
CA ILE A 64 1.34 -14.22 -11.26
C ILE A 64 0.40 -13.20 -10.60
N LYS A 65 0.11 -13.43 -9.31
CA LYS A 65 -0.63 -12.48 -8.48
C LYS A 65 0.31 -11.48 -7.80
N VAL A 66 -0.11 -10.22 -7.77
CA VAL A 66 0.70 -9.12 -7.24
C VAL A 66 0.13 -8.64 -5.90
N ASN A 67 1.00 -8.49 -4.91
CA ASN A 67 0.71 -7.82 -3.65
C ASN A 67 1.52 -6.53 -3.60
N ILE A 68 0.85 -5.38 -3.39
CA ILE A 68 1.48 -4.07 -3.28
C ILE A 68 1.50 -3.63 -1.83
N THR A 69 2.60 -3.02 -1.38
CA THR A 69 2.64 -2.26 -0.14
C THR A 69 2.95 -0.80 -0.47
N THR A 70 2.06 0.09 -0.06
CA THR A 70 2.10 1.53 -0.37
C THR A 70 1.99 2.37 0.90
N ASN A 71 2.52 3.58 0.87
CA ASN A 71 2.28 4.58 1.89
C ASN A 71 0.89 5.26 1.77
N GLY A 72 0.11 4.92 0.76
CA GLY A 72 -1.26 5.37 0.56
C GLY A 72 -1.43 6.76 -0.06
N THR A 73 -0.39 7.59 -0.12
CA THR A 73 -0.51 8.99 -0.58
C THR A 73 -0.84 9.14 -2.06
N LEU A 74 -0.68 8.08 -2.85
CA LEU A 74 -0.91 8.08 -4.30
C LEU A 74 -2.08 7.18 -4.73
N LEU A 75 -2.87 6.66 -3.80
CA LEU A 75 -4.01 5.79 -4.09
C LEU A 75 -5.01 6.46 -5.02
N LYS A 76 -5.40 7.70 -4.72
CA LYS A 76 -6.33 8.48 -5.55
C LYS A 76 -5.84 8.67 -6.98
N LYS A 77 -4.54 8.95 -7.15
CA LYS A 77 -3.93 9.14 -8.47
C LYS A 77 -3.89 7.85 -9.31
N ASN A 78 -3.64 6.72 -8.66
CA ASN A 78 -3.47 5.42 -9.33
C ASN A 78 -4.72 4.54 -9.25
N LYS A 79 -5.84 5.06 -8.79
CA LYS A 79 -7.05 4.31 -8.51
C LYS A 79 -7.49 3.46 -9.70
N GLU A 80 -7.64 4.05 -10.88
CA GLU A 80 -8.09 3.36 -12.08
C GLU A 80 -7.15 2.21 -12.48
N ILE A 81 -5.84 2.41 -12.39
CA ILE A 81 -4.84 1.37 -12.68
C ILE A 81 -5.04 0.20 -11.71
N LEU A 82 -5.20 0.49 -10.42
CA LEU A 82 -5.33 -0.55 -9.39
C LEU A 82 -6.65 -1.32 -9.51
N LEU A 83 -7.77 -0.64 -9.75
CA LEU A 83 -9.10 -1.27 -9.88
C LEU A 83 -9.20 -2.17 -11.12
N ASN A 84 -8.51 -1.82 -12.21
CA ASN A 84 -8.54 -2.58 -13.46
C ASN A 84 -7.48 -3.70 -13.53
N ALA A 85 -6.57 -3.78 -12.56
CA ALA A 85 -5.44 -4.72 -12.58
C ALA A 85 -5.84 -6.14 -12.21
N LYS A 86 -5.98 -7.01 -13.19
CA LYS A 86 -6.40 -8.43 -13.01
C LYS A 86 -5.41 -9.29 -12.23
N SER A 87 -4.13 -8.90 -12.18
CA SER A 87 -3.10 -9.57 -11.37
C SER A 87 -3.10 -9.10 -9.92
N LEU A 88 -3.65 -7.92 -9.62
CA LEU A 88 -3.59 -7.34 -8.29
C LEU A 88 -4.46 -8.14 -7.33
N ARG A 89 -3.82 -8.75 -6.34
CA ARG A 89 -4.50 -9.54 -5.30
C ARG A 89 -4.70 -8.75 -4.01
N GLN A 90 -3.71 -7.94 -3.64
CA GLN A 90 -3.74 -7.29 -2.32
C GLN A 90 -3.01 -5.95 -2.34
N VAL A 91 -3.62 -4.97 -1.68
CA VAL A 91 -3.01 -3.67 -1.38
C VAL A 91 -2.86 -3.52 0.12
N ASN A 92 -1.61 -3.42 0.59
CA ASN A 92 -1.27 -3.15 1.99
C ASN A 92 -0.97 -1.66 2.14
N ILE A 93 -1.70 -0.97 2.98
CA ILE A 93 -1.58 0.48 3.18
C ILE A 93 -0.89 0.73 4.52
N SER A 94 0.29 1.34 4.48
CA SER A 94 1.12 1.63 5.65
C SER A 94 0.73 2.98 6.27
N LEU A 95 -0.30 3.01 7.10
CA LEU A 95 -0.85 4.26 7.68
C LEU A 95 0.17 5.01 8.56
N HIS A 96 1.05 4.28 9.26
CA HIS A 96 2.14 4.86 10.06
C HIS A 96 3.14 5.72 9.24
N SER A 97 3.15 5.57 7.91
CA SER A 97 3.98 6.42 7.05
C SER A 97 3.56 7.88 7.07
N PHE A 98 2.30 8.19 7.39
CA PHE A 98 1.79 9.55 7.48
C PHE A 98 2.41 10.30 8.67
N GLU A 99 2.42 9.69 9.87
CA GLU A 99 2.99 10.30 11.09
C GLU A 99 4.49 10.55 11.00
N ALA A 100 5.20 9.68 10.27
CA ALA A 100 6.65 9.76 10.14
C ALA A 100 7.13 10.83 9.14
N ASN A 101 6.23 11.69 8.65
CA ASN A 101 6.52 12.73 7.66
C ASN A 101 5.74 14.00 7.95
N ASP A 102 6.36 15.16 7.67
CA ASP A 102 5.67 16.45 7.65
C ASP A 102 4.81 16.53 6.39
N SER A 103 3.51 16.35 6.54
CA SER A 103 2.56 16.40 5.43
C SER A 103 1.94 17.79 5.30
N LYS A 104 1.66 18.20 4.04
CA LYS A 104 0.91 19.43 3.75
C LYS A 104 -0.62 19.27 3.88
N ILE A 105 -1.09 18.03 3.95
CA ILE A 105 -2.50 17.68 4.14
C ILE A 105 -2.73 17.18 5.55
N THR A 106 -3.96 17.28 6.03
CA THR A 106 -4.34 16.75 7.35
C THR A 106 -4.42 15.21 7.30
N PHE A 107 -4.33 14.59 8.48
CA PHE A 107 -4.54 13.13 8.57
C PHE A 107 -5.95 12.74 8.07
N GLU A 108 -6.95 13.54 8.37
CA GLU A 108 -8.32 13.30 7.94
C GLU A 108 -8.46 13.30 6.42
N GLU A 109 -7.85 14.24 5.72
CA GLU A 109 -7.85 14.30 4.25
C GLU A 109 -7.18 13.06 3.66
N TYR A 110 -5.99 12.71 4.14
CA TYR A 110 -5.26 11.52 3.73
C TYR A 110 -6.09 10.25 3.97
N PHE A 111 -6.64 10.12 5.18
CA PHE A 111 -7.36 8.92 5.57
C PHE A 111 -8.71 8.78 4.85
N ASN A 112 -9.38 9.87 4.55
CA ASN A 112 -10.58 9.87 3.71
C ASN A 112 -10.29 9.38 2.29
N ASP A 113 -9.16 9.76 1.68
CA ASP A 113 -8.75 9.22 0.37
C ASP A 113 -8.48 7.71 0.45
N VAL A 114 -7.84 7.23 1.53
CA VAL A 114 -7.64 5.79 1.80
C VAL A 114 -8.96 5.05 1.94
N LEU A 115 -9.87 5.54 2.80
CA LEU A 115 -11.17 4.90 3.04
C LEU A 115 -12.06 4.90 1.78
N SER A 116 -12.00 5.98 0.97
CA SER A 116 -12.72 6.04 -0.29
C SER A 116 -12.22 5.03 -1.31
N PHE A 117 -10.91 4.81 -1.37
CA PHE A 117 -10.30 3.77 -2.20
C PHE A 117 -10.74 2.37 -1.75
N ILE A 118 -10.66 2.08 -0.45
CA ILE A 118 -11.05 0.78 0.12
C ILE A 118 -12.54 0.50 -0.14
N ASP A 119 -13.41 1.48 0.07
CA ASP A 119 -14.86 1.34 -0.18
C ASP A 119 -15.14 0.98 -1.64
N GLU A 120 -14.46 1.62 -2.58
CA GLU A 120 -14.63 1.33 -4.01
C GLU A 120 -14.08 -0.05 -4.38
N VAL A 121 -12.90 -0.43 -3.87
CA VAL A 121 -12.32 -1.76 -4.03
C VAL A 121 -13.28 -2.84 -3.54
N ASN A 122 -13.82 -2.69 -2.34
CA ASN A 122 -14.75 -3.66 -1.74
C ASN A 122 -16.07 -3.82 -2.52
N ARG A 123 -16.50 -2.78 -3.23
CA ARG A 123 -17.74 -2.82 -4.02
C ARG A 123 -17.55 -3.34 -5.44
N THR A 124 -16.36 -3.22 -6.01
CA THR A 124 -16.15 -3.42 -7.45
C THR A 124 -15.14 -4.51 -7.79
N THR A 125 -14.40 -5.03 -6.82
CA THR A 125 -13.30 -5.99 -7.05
C THR A 125 -13.21 -7.02 -5.94
N ASP A 126 -12.39 -8.07 -6.17
CA ASP A 126 -11.99 -9.06 -5.16
C ASP A 126 -10.61 -8.74 -4.53
N ILE A 127 -10.10 -7.53 -4.71
CA ILE A 127 -8.81 -7.11 -4.18
C ILE A 127 -8.89 -6.98 -2.66
N ILE A 128 -7.95 -7.58 -1.95
CA ILE A 128 -7.85 -7.49 -0.50
C ILE A 128 -7.16 -6.17 -0.13
N CYS A 129 -7.82 -5.32 0.65
CA CYS A 129 -7.20 -4.15 1.27
C CYS A 129 -6.84 -4.44 2.73
N SER A 130 -5.58 -4.18 3.11
CA SER A 130 -5.09 -4.34 4.47
C SER A 130 -4.46 -3.03 4.95
N MET A 131 -4.99 -2.46 6.00
CA MET A 131 -4.41 -1.30 6.68
C MET A 131 -3.42 -1.77 7.74
N ARG A 132 -2.20 -1.21 7.70
CA ARG A 132 -1.13 -1.53 8.64
C ARG A 132 -0.92 -0.38 9.60
N LEU A 133 -1.13 -0.65 10.88
CA LEU A 133 -0.89 0.25 11.98
C LEU A 133 0.47 -0.05 12.62
N TRP A 134 1.10 0.96 13.21
CA TRP A 134 2.30 0.79 13.99
C TRP A 134 1.91 0.70 15.47
N ASN A 135 2.22 -0.43 16.09
CA ASN A 135 1.86 -0.71 17.49
C ASN A 135 3.05 -0.59 18.45
N PHE A 136 4.16 -0.01 17.99
CA PHE A 136 5.37 0.13 18.81
C PHE A 136 5.60 1.62 19.10
N ASP A 137 5.52 1.97 20.37
CA ASP A 137 5.78 3.31 20.89
C ASP A 137 6.88 3.20 21.97
N GLY A 138 8.14 2.99 21.50
CA GLY A 138 9.34 2.97 22.32
C GLY A 138 9.36 1.93 23.45
N GLU A 139 8.62 2.17 24.52
CA GLU A 139 8.52 1.27 25.69
C GLU A 139 7.15 0.59 25.85
N LYS A 140 6.13 0.97 25.07
CA LYS A 140 4.76 0.47 25.19
C LYS A 140 4.40 -0.41 24.00
N THR A 141 4.21 -1.68 24.23
CA THR A 141 3.88 -2.71 23.23
C THR A 141 2.37 -2.92 23.04
N LYS A 142 1.53 -1.97 23.36
CA LYS A 142 0.08 -2.10 23.15
C LYS A 142 -0.47 -0.82 22.54
N GLY A 143 -1.18 -0.94 21.43
CA GLY A 143 -1.82 0.05 20.60
C GLY A 143 -2.65 1.17 21.27
N GLU A 144 -2.18 1.70 22.37
CA GLU A 144 -2.68 2.89 23.05
C GLU A 144 -2.08 4.15 22.41
N ASN A 145 -2.15 4.23 21.09
CA ASN A 145 -1.74 5.42 20.35
C ASN A 145 -3.02 6.17 19.97
N GLU A 146 -3.11 7.45 20.31
CA GLU A 146 -4.24 8.33 20.00
C GLU A 146 -4.65 8.27 18.52
N LEU A 147 -3.67 8.10 17.62
CA LEU A 147 -3.94 7.94 16.20
C LEU A 147 -4.63 6.59 15.90
N ASN A 148 -4.23 5.50 16.53
CA ASN A 148 -4.88 4.19 16.33
C ASN A 148 -6.34 4.22 16.79
N GLU A 149 -6.64 4.86 17.91
CA GLU A 149 -8.01 5.06 18.37
C GLU A 149 -8.82 5.89 17.38
N LYS A 150 -8.23 6.98 16.86
CA LYS A 150 -8.85 7.82 15.85
C LYS A 150 -9.12 7.06 14.55
N ILE A 151 -8.16 6.26 14.09
CA ILE A 151 -8.30 5.38 12.92
C ILE A 151 -9.45 4.41 13.11
N THR A 152 -9.48 3.68 14.24
CA THR A 152 -10.53 2.72 14.57
C THR A 152 -11.91 3.38 14.58
N LYS A 153 -12.03 4.55 15.20
CA LYS A 153 -13.27 5.31 15.22
C LYS A 153 -13.75 5.69 13.82
N LEU A 154 -12.85 6.17 12.96
CA LEU A 154 -13.20 6.55 11.58
C LEU A 154 -13.58 5.34 10.73
N ILE A 155 -12.93 4.18 10.91
CA ILE A 155 -13.28 2.92 10.25
C ILE A 155 -14.68 2.49 10.67
N ASN A 156 -14.96 2.46 11.98
CA ASN A 156 -16.27 2.07 12.52
C ASN A 156 -17.37 3.00 11.99
N MET A 157 -17.13 4.31 11.96
CA MET A 157 -18.09 5.27 11.40
C MET A 157 -18.34 5.05 9.91
N LYS A 158 -17.32 4.71 9.13
CA LYS A 158 -17.42 4.55 7.67
C LYS A 158 -18.08 3.23 7.27
N PHE A 159 -17.75 2.14 7.96
CA PHE A 159 -18.17 0.78 7.59
C PHE A 159 -19.23 0.17 8.51
N GLY A 160 -19.66 0.90 9.53
CA GLY A 160 -20.74 0.46 10.44
C GLY A 160 -20.36 -0.69 11.36
N TYR A 161 -19.08 -0.85 11.69
CA TYR A 161 -18.67 -1.84 12.68
C TYR A 161 -19.02 -1.36 14.09
N GLU A 162 -19.68 -2.23 14.87
CA GLU A 162 -20.03 -1.96 16.27
C GLU A 162 -18.98 -2.49 17.25
N ASP A 163 -18.13 -3.42 16.79
CA ASP A 163 -17.10 -4.07 17.60
C ASP A 163 -15.72 -3.41 17.46
N ASP A 164 -14.89 -3.60 18.50
CA ASP A 164 -13.52 -3.13 18.53
C ASP A 164 -12.66 -3.92 17.52
N VAL A 165 -12.34 -3.27 16.40
CA VAL A 165 -11.53 -3.84 15.30
C VAL A 165 -10.09 -4.17 15.73
N MET A 166 -9.72 -3.83 16.97
CA MET A 166 -8.36 -4.04 17.53
C MET A 166 -8.25 -5.27 18.43
N LYS A 167 -9.32 -6.06 18.56
CA LYS A 167 -9.30 -7.32 19.32
C LYS A 167 -8.75 -8.49 18.53
#